data_9ef551278ed6c0683985fc493d11800a
#
_entry.id   9ef551278ed6c0683985fc493d11800a
#
_cell.length_a   1.000
_cell.length_b   1.000
_cell.length_c   1.000
_cell.angle_alpha   90.00
_cell.angle_beta   90.00
_cell.angle_gamma   90.00
#
_symmetry.space_group_name_H-M   'P 1'
#
loop_
_entity.id
_entity.type
_entity.pdbx_description
1 polymer ?
#
loop_
_entity_poly.entity_id
_entity_poly.type
_entity_poly.pdbx_seq_one_letter_code
_entity_poly.pdbx_strand_id
1 'polypeptide(L)' 'MSCVVCKVGETQPGKATVVLQRGSATVVINDVPAQVCANCGEEYLDEQVAEDVLISADAAARAGVKVEIRDYVAA' A
#
# COMPACT_ATOMS: atom_id res chain seq x y z
N MET A 1 -13.71 1.44 -11.90
CA MET A 1 -14.37 1.04 -10.64
C MET A 1 -14.86 2.27 -9.92
N SER A 2 -16.06 2.22 -9.37
CA SER A 2 -16.60 3.35 -8.61
C SER A 2 -16.04 3.40 -7.20
N CYS A 3 -15.77 4.59 -6.70
CA CYS A 3 -15.32 4.77 -5.33
C CYS A 3 -16.46 4.51 -4.35
N VAL A 4 -16.26 3.60 -3.39
CA VAL A 4 -17.29 3.26 -2.40
C VAL A 4 -17.33 4.25 -1.23
N VAL A 5 -16.30 5.08 -1.09
CA VAL A 5 -16.20 6.07 -0.01
C VAL A 5 -16.98 7.34 -0.35
N CYS A 6 -16.66 7.99 -1.47
CA CYS A 6 -17.36 9.21 -1.88
C CYS A 6 -18.57 8.95 -2.78
N LYS A 7 -18.66 7.78 -3.39
CA LYS A 7 -19.77 7.30 -4.23
C LYS A 7 -20.01 8.06 -5.52
N VAL A 8 -19.21 9.09 -5.79
CA VAL A 8 -19.37 9.91 -7.03
C VAL A 8 -18.13 9.86 -7.91
N GLY A 9 -16.97 9.55 -7.38
CA GLY A 9 -15.74 9.47 -8.14
C GLY A 9 -15.49 8.08 -8.71
N GLU A 10 -14.66 8.01 -9.72
CA GLU A 10 -14.19 6.75 -10.29
C GLU A 10 -12.72 6.59 -9.98
N THR A 11 -12.28 5.33 -9.79
CA THR A 11 -10.88 5.04 -9.53
C THR A 11 -10.12 4.87 -10.84
N GLN A 12 -8.85 5.26 -10.81
CA GLN A 12 -7.94 5.15 -11.93
C GLN A 12 -6.66 4.47 -11.46
N PRO A 13 -5.96 3.75 -12.36
CA PRO A 13 -4.65 3.18 -12.00
C PRO A 13 -3.69 4.29 -11.59
N GLY A 14 -3.01 4.09 -10.47
CA GLY A 14 -2.03 5.02 -9.93
C GLY A 14 -1.10 4.31 -8.98
N LYS A 15 -0.37 5.10 -8.19
CA LYS A 15 0.57 4.58 -7.20
C LYS A 15 0.32 5.22 -5.85
N ALA A 16 0.53 4.43 -4.81
CA ALA A 16 0.32 4.86 -3.44
C ALA A 16 1.57 4.62 -2.60
N THR A 17 1.69 5.36 -1.51
CA THR A 17 2.69 5.09 -0.48
C THR A 17 1.96 4.47 0.70
N VAL A 18 2.36 3.27 1.08
CA VAL A 18 1.72 2.51 2.15
C VAL A 18 2.63 2.52 3.36
N VAL A 19 2.08 2.84 4.53
CA VAL A 19 2.79 2.82 5.80
C VAL A 19 2.19 1.73 6.67
N LEU A 20 3.01 0.78 7.10
CA LEU A 20 2.58 -0.35 7.90
C LEU A 20 3.41 -0.45 9.17
N GLN A 21 2.76 -0.89 10.24
CA GLN A 21 3.44 -1.22 11.49
C GLN A 21 3.31 -2.72 11.73
N ARG A 22 4.45 -3.39 11.93
CA ARG A 22 4.49 -4.82 12.25
C ARG A 22 5.40 -5.01 13.46
N GLY A 23 4.80 -5.37 14.58
CA GLY A 23 5.54 -5.42 15.84
C GLY A 23 6.08 -4.04 16.19
N SER A 24 7.39 -3.92 16.36
CA SER A 24 8.07 -2.63 16.62
C SER A 24 8.60 -1.98 15.34
N ALA A 25 8.36 -2.58 14.17
CA ALA A 25 8.84 -2.06 12.89
C ALA A 25 7.81 -1.17 12.22
N THR A 26 8.25 -0.04 11.67
CA THR A 26 7.46 0.82 10.78
C THR A 26 8.06 0.73 9.39
N VAL A 27 7.26 0.31 8.42
CA VAL A 27 7.72 0.11 7.05
C VAL A 27 6.94 1.02 6.13
N VAL A 28 7.64 1.82 5.32
CA VAL A 28 7.06 2.68 4.29
C VAL A 28 7.38 2.05 2.95
N ILE A 29 6.36 1.78 2.16
CA ILE A 29 6.52 1.17 0.84
C ILE A 29 6.03 2.16 -0.21
N ASN A 30 6.93 2.56 -1.10
CA ASN A 30 6.66 3.53 -2.16
C ASN A 30 6.24 2.82 -3.45
N ASP A 31 5.55 3.56 -4.31
CA ASP A 31 5.20 3.12 -5.66
C ASP A 31 4.37 1.84 -5.68
N VAL A 32 3.47 1.70 -4.71
CA VAL A 32 2.56 0.56 -4.64
C VAL A 32 1.44 0.74 -5.68
N PRO A 33 1.24 -0.21 -6.61
CA PRO A 33 0.14 -0.10 -7.56
C PRO A 33 -1.20 -0.04 -6.84
N ALA A 34 -2.03 0.93 -7.20
CA ALA A 34 -3.32 1.14 -6.54
C ALA A 34 -4.34 1.71 -7.52
N GLN A 35 -5.60 1.56 -7.19
CA GLN A 35 -6.68 2.30 -7.83
C GLN A 35 -6.95 3.52 -6.96
N VAL A 36 -6.85 4.70 -7.54
CA VAL A 36 -6.99 5.96 -6.82
C VAL A 36 -8.24 6.68 -7.30
N CYS A 37 -9.09 7.09 -6.37
CA CYS A 37 -10.28 7.84 -6.69
C CYS A 37 -9.89 9.26 -7.14
N ALA A 38 -10.35 9.65 -8.33
CA ALA A 38 -10.06 10.97 -8.89
C ALA A 38 -10.75 12.10 -8.10
N ASN A 39 -11.78 11.80 -7.33
CA ASN A 39 -12.53 12.80 -6.59
C ASN A 39 -12.05 12.99 -5.16
N CYS A 40 -11.96 11.92 -4.37
CA CYS A 40 -11.61 12.02 -2.96
C CYS A 40 -10.17 11.56 -2.63
N GLY A 41 -9.45 10.98 -3.59
CA GLY A 41 -8.09 10.51 -3.38
C GLY A 41 -7.99 9.19 -2.63
N GLU A 42 -9.10 8.51 -2.38
CA GLU A 42 -9.09 7.21 -1.71
C GLU A 42 -8.32 6.19 -2.54
N GLU A 43 -7.54 5.36 -1.87
CA GLU A 43 -6.65 4.39 -2.51
C GLU A 43 -7.13 2.97 -2.23
N TYR A 44 -7.19 2.16 -3.27
CA TYR A 44 -7.63 0.76 -3.18
C TYR A 44 -6.53 -0.13 -3.71
N LEU A 45 -6.11 -1.10 -2.92
CA LEU A 45 -5.12 -2.08 -3.32
C LEU A 45 -5.80 -3.36 -3.79
N ASP A 46 -5.27 -3.94 -4.88
CA ASP A 46 -5.63 -5.28 -5.30
C ASP A 46 -5.19 -6.28 -4.21
N GLU A 47 -5.89 -7.39 -4.10
CA GLU A 47 -5.61 -8.42 -3.10
C GLU A 47 -4.16 -8.92 -3.18
N GLN A 48 -3.66 -9.17 -4.39
CA GLN A 48 -2.28 -9.63 -4.59
C GLN A 48 -1.28 -8.56 -4.15
N VAL A 49 -1.55 -7.30 -4.48
CA VAL A 49 -0.69 -6.17 -4.09
C VAL A 49 -0.68 -6.02 -2.57
N ALA A 50 -1.83 -6.12 -1.93
CA ALA A 50 -1.93 -6.03 -0.48
C ALA A 50 -1.13 -7.15 0.20
N GLU A 51 -1.19 -8.36 -0.35
CA GLU A 51 -0.41 -9.50 0.15
C GLU A 51 1.08 -9.27 0.00
N ASP A 52 1.53 -8.78 -1.15
CA ASP A 52 2.94 -8.48 -1.40
C ASP A 52 3.47 -7.42 -0.42
N VAL A 53 2.67 -6.40 -0.13
CA VAL A 53 3.00 -5.35 0.83
C VAL A 53 3.16 -5.93 2.24
N LEU A 54 2.25 -6.82 2.65
CA LEU A 54 2.33 -7.46 3.96
C LEU A 54 3.55 -8.36 4.08
N ILE A 55 3.89 -9.10 3.04
CA ILE A 55 5.10 -9.95 3.01
C ILE A 55 6.35 -9.09 3.16
N SER A 56 6.42 -7.96 2.47
CA SER A 56 7.54 -7.03 2.60
C SER A 56 7.67 -6.47 4.01
N ALA A 57 6.55 -6.11 4.63
CA ALA A 57 6.55 -5.59 6.00
C ALA A 57 6.99 -6.66 7.00
N ASP A 58 6.54 -7.90 6.84
CA ASP A 58 6.95 -9.01 7.69
C ASP A 58 8.44 -9.30 7.56
N ALA A 59 8.99 -9.25 6.35
CA ALA A 59 10.42 -9.46 6.12
C ALA A 59 11.25 -8.41 6.86
N ALA A 60 10.85 -7.15 6.81
CA ALA A 60 11.52 -6.07 7.54
C ALA A 60 11.45 -6.27 9.04
N ALA A 61 10.29 -6.66 9.56
CA ALA A 61 10.10 -6.90 10.99
C ALA A 61 10.98 -8.07 11.48
N ARG A 62 11.08 -9.13 10.69
CA ARG A 62 11.92 -10.29 11.03
C ARG A 62 13.40 -9.96 11.00
N ALA A 63 13.82 -9.01 10.17
CA ALA A 63 15.19 -8.55 10.10
C ALA A 63 15.56 -7.64 11.27
N GLY A 64 14.61 -7.30 12.14
CA GLY A 64 14.86 -6.44 13.30
C GLY A 64 14.96 -4.97 12.97
N VAL A 65 14.49 -4.56 11.81
CA VAL A 65 14.50 -3.17 11.37
C VAL A 65 13.38 -2.41 12.08
N LYS A 66 13.70 -1.26 12.66
CA LYS A 66 12.69 -0.42 13.33
C LYS A 66 11.96 0.50 12.37
N VAL A 67 12.67 1.09 11.42
CA VAL A 67 12.11 1.94 10.37
C VAL A 67 12.78 1.56 9.07
N GLU A 68 11.98 1.30 8.05
CA GLU A 68 12.49 0.99 6.72
C GLU A 68 11.63 1.67 5.67
N ILE A 69 12.29 2.24 4.67
CA ILE A 69 11.64 2.80 3.47
C ILE A 69 12.10 1.96 2.29
N ARG A 70 11.17 1.38 1.57
CA ARG A 70 11.49 0.55 0.42
C ARG A 70 10.50 0.78 -0.72
N ASP A 71 10.91 0.44 -1.93
CA ASP A 71 10.02 0.49 -3.09
C ASP A 71 9.28 -0.83 -3.24
N TYR A 72 8.07 -0.76 -3.79
CA TYR A 72 7.27 -1.94 -4.04
C TYR A 72 7.98 -2.86 -5.05
N VAL A 73 8.02 -4.14 -4.71
CA VAL A 73 8.51 -5.20 -5.58
C VAL A 73 7.49 -6.31 -5.54
N ALA A 74 7.02 -6.76 -6.70
CA ALA A 74 6.10 -7.89 -6.79
C ALA A 74 6.80 -9.16 -6.33
N ALA A 75 6.17 -9.87 -5.42
CA ALA A 75 6.70 -11.13 -4.89
C ALA A 75 6.50 -12.29 -5.84
#